data_bbd27883a38fed7311def830448a46b1
#
_entry.id   bbd27883a38fed7311def830448a46b1
#
_cell.length_a   1.000
_cell.length_b   1.000
_cell.length_c   1.000
_cell.angle_alpha   90.00
_cell.angle_beta   90.00
_cell.angle_gamma   90.00
#
_symmetry.space_group_name_H-M   'P 1'
#
loop_
_entity.id
_entity.type
_entity.pdbx_description
1 polymer ?
#
loop_
_entity_poly.entity_id
_entity_poly.type
_entity_poly.pdbx_seq_one_letter_code
_entity_poly.pdbx_strand_id
1 'polypeptide(L)'
;MGKFWNSTRSEWWINFLLHFPTPTSVTQYTEEEFCSLASPIIGRKVNKQAKLQELYATAQHSIGLPVAPESLACQTFKLQLQRYQELTSQRKRLEQQAESILSENKDYRILKSIPGIGPIIALTILAEGGDLRRFGHHRQFLKYCGLDLAKNQSGNFRGQEKLSKRGNARLRLALFMATISAVRQTENCFRDKFHRYTKAAPNDADCKRKARTAVMAKMARVIHALVKSSTPYQSYFEVSPSGSIPHCRAVGANRTP
;
A
#
# COMPACT_ATOMS: atom_id res chain seq x y z
N MET A 1 -10.45 -21.69 0.07
CA MET A 1 -10.36 -20.43 0.84
C MET A 1 -9.50 -19.33 0.21
N GLY A 2 -8.42 -19.63 -0.53
CA GLY A 2 -7.53 -18.58 -1.08
C GLY A 2 -8.13 -17.59 -2.07
N LYS A 3 -9.19 -17.93 -2.82
CA LYS A 3 -9.82 -17.04 -3.80
C LYS A 3 -10.67 -15.91 -3.18
N PHE A 4 -11.16 -16.08 -1.97
CA PHE A 4 -12.05 -15.12 -1.32
C PHE A 4 -11.31 -14.09 -0.45
N TRP A 5 -10.07 -14.37 -0.04
CA TRP A 5 -9.30 -13.52 0.86
C TRP A 5 -8.81 -12.21 0.23
N ASN A 6 -8.83 -12.10 -1.10
CA ASN A 6 -8.46 -10.86 -1.79
C ASN A 6 -9.50 -9.73 -1.71
N SER A 7 -10.66 -9.99 -1.11
CA SER A 7 -11.72 -8.99 -0.94
C SER A 7 -11.74 -8.32 0.44
N THR A 8 -10.61 -8.27 1.13
CA THR A 8 -10.42 -7.62 2.45
C THR A 8 -10.85 -6.14 2.50
N ARG A 9 -11.37 -5.58 1.41
CA ARG A 9 -11.88 -4.21 1.34
C ARG A 9 -13.38 -4.09 1.57
N SER A 10 -14.13 -5.19 1.65
CA SER A 10 -15.57 -5.14 1.82
C SER A 10 -15.97 -5.62 3.21
N GLU A 11 -16.55 -4.73 4.01
CA GLU A 11 -17.04 -4.99 5.36
C GLU A 11 -18.12 -6.09 5.40
N TRP A 12 -18.81 -6.31 4.27
CA TRP A 12 -19.84 -7.34 4.14
C TRP A 12 -19.33 -8.76 4.39
N TRP A 13 -18.06 -9.03 4.02
CA TRP A 13 -17.48 -10.36 4.18
C TRP A 13 -17.33 -10.77 5.64
N ILE A 14 -16.98 -9.83 6.50
CA ILE A 14 -16.89 -10.08 7.94
C ILE A 14 -18.28 -10.27 8.53
N ASN A 15 -19.25 -9.46 8.12
CA ASN A 15 -20.64 -9.61 8.53
C ASN A 15 -21.21 -10.97 8.07
N PHE A 16 -20.87 -11.40 6.86
CA PHE A 16 -21.22 -12.73 6.36
C PHE A 16 -20.64 -13.84 7.26
N LEU A 17 -19.34 -13.80 7.58
CA LEU A 17 -18.70 -14.80 8.43
C LEU A 17 -19.19 -14.78 9.89
N LEU A 18 -19.68 -13.66 10.39
CA LEU A 18 -20.32 -13.60 11.70
C LEU A 18 -21.67 -14.33 11.73
N HIS A 19 -22.43 -14.28 10.63
CA HIS A 19 -23.71 -14.99 10.50
C HIS A 19 -23.52 -16.47 10.11
N PHE A 20 -22.58 -16.73 9.20
CA PHE A 20 -22.28 -18.05 8.68
C PHE A 20 -20.82 -18.43 8.94
N PRO A 21 -20.46 -18.79 10.19
CA PRO A 21 -19.07 -19.04 10.60
C PRO A 21 -18.48 -20.33 10.07
N THR A 22 -19.31 -21.29 9.68
CA THR A 22 -18.89 -22.64 9.22
C THR A 22 -19.56 -22.99 7.91
N PRO A 23 -19.00 -23.90 7.09
CA PRO A 23 -19.70 -24.45 5.93
C PRO A 23 -21.04 -25.10 6.30
N THR A 24 -21.10 -25.78 7.44
CA THR A 24 -22.35 -26.41 7.96
C THR A 24 -23.45 -25.38 8.20
N SER A 25 -23.11 -24.18 8.69
CA SER A 25 -24.10 -23.11 8.90
C SER A 25 -24.68 -22.56 7.58
N VAL A 26 -24.05 -22.82 6.45
CA VAL A 26 -24.54 -22.51 5.11
C VAL A 26 -25.38 -23.67 4.58
N THR A 27 -24.87 -24.90 4.64
CA THR A 27 -25.48 -26.10 4.04
C THR A 27 -26.66 -26.65 4.81
N GLN A 28 -26.96 -26.16 6.02
CA GLN A 28 -28.19 -26.50 6.74
C GLN A 28 -29.45 -25.91 6.10
N TYR A 29 -29.33 -24.94 5.22
CA TYR A 29 -30.39 -24.34 4.45
C TYR A 29 -30.37 -24.85 3.01
N THR A 30 -31.50 -24.78 2.33
CA THR A 30 -31.54 -24.92 0.87
C THR A 30 -30.85 -23.71 0.21
N GLU A 31 -30.45 -23.87 -1.05
CA GLU A 31 -29.81 -22.77 -1.80
C GLU A 31 -30.68 -21.50 -1.84
N GLU A 32 -31.99 -21.66 -2.04
CA GLU A 32 -32.94 -20.55 -2.11
C GLU A 32 -33.11 -19.84 -0.74
N GLU A 33 -33.26 -20.59 0.33
CA GLU A 33 -33.34 -20.07 1.70
C GLU A 33 -32.04 -19.34 2.08
N PHE A 34 -30.89 -19.95 1.81
CA PHE A 34 -29.59 -19.32 2.06
C PHE A 34 -29.43 -18.02 1.27
N CYS A 35 -29.77 -18.00 -0.02
CA CYS A 35 -29.72 -16.81 -0.84
C CYS A 35 -30.62 -15.69 -0.31
N SER A 36 -31.79 -16.03 0.17
CA SER A 36 -32.75 -15.08 0.82
C SER A 36 -32.16 -14.48 2.10
N LEU A 37 -31.63 -15.32 3.00
CA LEU A 37 -31.05 -14.90 4.27
C LEU A 37 -29.75 -14.11 4.12
N ALA A 38 -28.89 -14.49 3.19
CA ALA A 38 -27.59 -13.87 3.00
C ALA A 38 -27.60 -12.64 2.08
N SER A 39 -28.64 -12.46 1.25
CA SER A 39 -28.78 -11.33 0.33
C SER A 39 -28.67 -9.93 0.98
N PRO A 40 -29.25 -9.64 2.15
CA PRO A 40 -29.12 -8.34 2.81
C PRO A 40 -27.69 -8.06 3.32
N ILE A 41 -26.92 -9.11 3.61
CA ILE A 41 -25.56 -9.00 4.18
C ILE A 41 -24.55 -8.59 3.10
N ILE A 42 -24.78 -8.98 1.85
CA ILE A 42 -23.86 -8.69 0.74
C ILE A 42 -24.01 -7.24 0.27
N GLY A 43 -22.87 -6.57 0.07
CA GLY A 43 -22.82 -5.17 -0.36
C GLY A 43 -23.46 -4.92 -1.73
N ARG A 44 -23.94 -3.70 -1.97
CA ARG A 44 -24.66 -3.30 -3.19
C ARG A 44 -23.86 -3.40 -4.50
N LYS A 45 -22.53 -3.39 -4.43
CA LYS A 45 -21.62 -3.38 -5.61
C LYS A 45 -21.23 -4.77 -6.12
N VAL A 46 -21.83 -5.81 -5.58
CA VAL A 46 -21.51 -7.21 -5.94
C VAL A 46 -22.70 -7.80 -6.66
N ASN A 47 -22.48 -8.61 -7.70
CA ASN A 47 -23.53 -9.45 -8.26
C ASN A 47 -23.90 -10.50 -7.20
N LYS A 48 -24.98 -10.20 -6.46
CA LYS A 48 -25.35 -10.93 -5.25
C LYS A 48 -25.65 -12.39 -5.56
N GLN A 49 -26.47 -12.63 -6.56
CA GLN A 49 -26.97 -13.98 -6.85
C GLN A 49 -25.82 -14.93 -7.24
N ALA A 50 -25.02 -14.55 -8.23
CA ALA A 50 -23.88 -15.37 -8.65
C ALA A 50 -22.88 -15.59 -7.50
N LYS A 51 -22.70 -14.58 -6.62
CA LYS A 51 -21.78 -14.70 -5.49
C LYS A 51 -22.33 -15.61 -4.40
N LEU A 52 -23.61 -15.58 -4.14
CA LEU A 52 -24.25 -16.46 -3.16
C LEU A 52 -24.26 -17.92 -3.61
N GLN A 53 -24.52 -18.17 -4.90
CA GLN A 53 -24.44 -19.48 -5.49
C GLN A 53 -23.01 -20.05 -5.42
N GLU A 54 -21.99 -19.21 -5.74
CA GLU A 54 -20.58 -19.62 -5.61
C GLU A 54 -20.23 -19.97 -4.14
N LEU A 55 -20.74 -19.19 -3.17
CA LEU A 55 -20.52 -19.44 -1.74
C LEU A 55 -21.20 -20.74 -1.28
N TYR A 56 -22.43 -20.98 -1.70
CA TYR A 56 -23.18 -22.20 -1.38
C TYR A 56 -22.49 -23.45 -1.95
N ALA A 57 -22.15 -23.44 -3.24
CA ALA A 57 -21.40 -24.51 -3.86
C ALA A 57 -20.04 -24.77 -3.20
N THR A 58 -19.34 -23.68 -2.82
CA THR A 58 -18.07 -23.80 -2.09
C THR A 58 -18.27 -24.44 -0.70
N ALA A 59 -19.34 -24.11 -0.01
CA ALA A 59 -19.67 -24.69 1.29
C ALA A 59 -20.00 -26.19 1.19
N GLN A 60 -20.76 -26.59 0.17
CA GLN A 60 -21.09 -28.01 -0.10
C GLN A 60 -19.84 -28.85 -0.37
N HIS A 61 -18.86 -28.30 -1.11
CA HIS A 61 -17.61 -29.01 -1.44
C HIS A 61 -16.50 -28.77 -0.42
N SER A 62 -16.80 -28.11 0.69
CA SER A 62 -15.80 -27.82 1.72
C SER A 62 -15.51 -29.07 2.57
N ILE A 63 -14.25 -29.47 2.63
CA ILE A 63 -13.77 -30.49 3.55
C ILE A 63 -13.48 -29.83 4.90
N GLY A 64 -14.41 -29.90 5.82
CA GLY A 64 -14.27 -29.36 7.16
C GLY A 64 -14.80 -30.34 8.20
N LEU A 65 -14.18 -30.36 9.38
CA LEU A 65 -14.77 -31.07 10.51
C LEU A 65 -16.11 -30.40 10.87
N PRO A 66 -17.18 -31.16 11.11
CA PRO A 66 -18.44 -30.61 11.58
C PRO A 66 -18.22 -29.99 12.96
N VAL A 67 -18.33 -28.66 13.03
CA VAL A 67 -18.17 -27.91 14.28
C VAL A 67 -19.52 -27.35 14.64
N ALA A 68 -20.00 -27.62 15.84
CA ALA A 68 -21.25 -27.08 16.33
C ALA A 68 -21.19 -25.55 16.40
N PRO A 69 -22.26 -24.83 16.01
CA PRO A 69 -22.30 -23.36 16.03
C PRO A 69 -22.00 -22.76 17.41
N GLU A 70 -22.30 -23.48 18.48
CA GLU A 70 -22.09 -23.09 19.88
C GLU A 70 -20.75 -23.51 20.44
N SER A 71 -19.91 -24.20 19.65
CA SER A 71 -18.59 -24.64 20.07
C SER A 71 -17.68 -23.45 20.45
N LEU A 72 -16.76 -23.68 21.38
CA LEU A 72 -15.75 -22.69 21.76
C LEU A 72 -14.95 -22.18 20.56
N ALA A 73 -14.71 -23.05 19.57
CA ALA A 73 -14.01 -22.70 18.34
C ALA A 73 -14.79 -21.64 17.52
N CYS A 74 -16.10 -21.84 17.34
CA CYS A 74 -16.95 -20.86 16.65
C CYS A 74 -17.09 -19.54 17.43
N GLN A 75 -17.24 -19.64 18.75
CA GLN A 75 -17.28 -18.45 19.61
C GLN A 75 -15.98 -17.64 19.54
N THR A 76 -14.83 -18.31 19.64
CA THR A 76 -13.52 -17.67 19.51
C THR A 76 -13.34 -17.03 18.13
N PHE A 77 -13.78 -17.72 17.06
CA PHE A 77 -13.72 -17.16 15.69
C PHE A 77 -14.58 -15.91 15.55
N LYS A 78 -15.82 -15.92 16.05
CA LYS A 78 -16.69 -14.74 16.05
C LYS A 78 -16.09 -13.59 16.84
N LEU A 79 -15.53 -13.86 18.03
CA LEU A 79 -14.87 -12.85 18.86
C LEU A 79 -13.70 -12.20 18.12
N GLN A 80 -12.87 -12.98 17.42
CA GLN A 80 -11.76 -12.44 16.62
C GLN A 80 -12.24 -11.57 15.47
N LEU A 81 -13.35 -11.92 14.80
CA LEU A 81 -13.94 -11.09 13.75
C LEU A 81 -14.49 -9.77 14.30
N GLN A 82 -15.17 -9.80 15.43
CA GLN A 82 -15.67 -8.60 16.12
C GLN A 82 -14.52 -7.68 16.52
N ARG A 83 -13.46 -8.23 17.11
CA ARG A 83 -12.24 -7.48 17.47
C ARG A 83 -11.58 -6.86 16.25
N TYR A 84 -11.54 -7.58 15.14
CA TYR A 84 -11.02 -7.03 13.89
C TYR A 84 -11.85 -5.84 13.38
N GLN A 85 -13.19 -5.93 13.43
CA GLN A 85 -14.08 -4.83 13.05
C GLN A 85 -13.85 -3.60 13.94
N GLU A 86 -13.76 -3.81 15.25
CA GLU A 86 -13.52 -2.74 16.21
C GLU A 86 -12.19 -2.04 15.96
N LEU A 87 -11.10 -2.79 15.84
CA LEU A 87 -9.75 -2.25 15.54
C LEU A 87 -9.72 -1.50 14.21
N THR A 88 -10.42 -2.01 13.19
CA THR A 88 -10.52 -1.35 11.89
C THR A 88 -11.27 -0.02 11.99
N SER A 89 -12.34 0.01 12.78
CA SER A 89 -13.11 1.23 13.05
C SER A 89 -12.30 2.27 13.84
N GLN A 90 -11.61 1.84 14.90
CA GLN A 90 -10.71 2.69 15.68
C GLN A 90 -9.61 3.28 14.81
N ARG A 91 -8.99 2.45 13.99
CA ARG A 91 -7.97 2.90 13.03
C ARG A 91 -8.51 3.98 12.09
N LYS A 92 -9.69 3.77 11.48
CA LYS A 92 -10.32 4.77 10.59
C LYS A 92 -10.55 6.11 11.33
N ARG A 93 -11.01 6.07 12.57
CA ARG A 93 -11.23 7.29 13.40
C ARG A 93 -9.93 8.03 13.64
N LEU A 94 -8.86 7.31 14.02
CA LEU A 94 -7.54 7.91 14.24
C LEU A 94 -6.96 8.52 12.95
N GLU A 95 -7.13 7.85 11.82
CA GLU A 95 -6.71 8.35 10.52
C GLU A 95 -7.44 9.65 10.15
N GLN A 96 -8.76 9.72 10.38
CA GLN A 96 -9.56 10.92 10.16
C GLN A 96 -9.16 12.07 11.08
N GLN A 97 -8.94 11.80 12.37
CA GLN A 97 -8.47 12.81 13.33
C GLN A 97 -7.09 13.34 12.95
N ALA A 98 -6.16 12.46 12.59
CA ALA A 98 -4.84 12.86 12.13
C ALA A 98 -4.91 13.70 10.84
N GLU A 99 -5.78 13.34 9.90
CA GLU A 99 -5.99 14.10 8.67
C GLU A 99 -6.57 15.51 8.96
N SER A 100 -7.53 15.63 9.88
CA SER A 100 -8.10 16.93 10.26
C SER A 100 -7.05 17.86 10.86
N ILE A 101 -6.20 17.35 11.78
CA ILE A 101 -5.13 18.12 12.41
C ILE A 101 -4.05 18.53 11.41
N LEU A 102 -3.71 17.65 10.47
CA LEU A 102 -2.63 17.89 9.50
C LEU A 102 -3.07 18.61 8.23
N SER A 103 -4.38 18.81 8.04
CA SER A 103 -4.92 19.45 6.82
C SER A 103 -4.34 20.84 6.57
N GLU A 104 -4.00 21.58 7.63
CA GLU A 104 -3.38 22.91 7.56
C GLU A 104 -1.86 22.87 7.41
N ASN A 105 -1.24 21.73 7.69
CA ASN A 105 0.21 21.58 7.59
C ASN A 105 0.67 21.62 6.12
N LYS A 106 1.56 22.58 5.80
CA LYS A 106 2.07 22.79 4.44
C LYS A 106 2.79 21.54 3.90
N ASP A 107 3.63 20.92 4.72
CA ASP A 107 4.42 19.76 4.32
C ASP A 107 3.51 18.54 4.07
N TYR A 108 2.45 18.38 4.87
CA TYR A 108 1.45 17.34 4.63
C TYR A 108 0.77 17.49 3.27
N ARG A 109 0.38 18.71 2.90
CA ARG A 109 -0.21 19.00 1.58
C ARG A 109 0.77 18.73 0.45
N ILE A 110 2.04 19.12 0.61
CA ILE A 110 3.10 18.82 -0.36
C ILE A 110 3.26 17.30 -0.53
N LEU A 111 3.32 16.54 0.55
CA LEU A 111 3.45 15.09 0.49
C LEU A 111 2.25 14.43 -0.20
N LYS A 112 1.02 14.87 0.11
CA LYS A 112 -0.20 14.34 -0.53
C LYS A 112 -0.28 14.63 -2.03
N SER A 113 0.39 15.65 -2.54
CA SER A 113 0.45 15.92 -3.98
C SER A 113 1.27 14.90 -4.77
N ILE A 114 2.14 14.12 -4.09
CA ILE A 114 3.02 13.14 -4.74
C ILE A 114 2.23 11.86 -5.06
N PRO A 115 2.27 11.36 -6.33
CA PRO A 115 1.61 10.12 -6.70
C PRO A 115 2.00 8.95 -5.79
N GLY A 116 0.98 8.24 -5.29
CA GLY A 116 1.16 7.10 -4.39
C GLY A 116 1.26 7.43 -2.91
N ILE A 117 1.30 8.71 -2.53
CA ILE A 117 1.32 9.12 -1.12
C ILE A 117 -0.09 9.51 -0.69
N GLY A 118 -0.73 8.61 0.06
CA GLY A 118 -2.02 8.86 0.71
C GLY A 118 -1.86 9.46 2.11
N PRO A 119 -2.98 9.74 2.80
CA PRO A 119 -3.00 10.38 4.14
C PRO A 119 -2.09 9.68 5.15
N ILE A 120 -2.21 8.37 5.28
CA ILE A 120 -1.45 7.57 6.26
C ILE A 120 0.05 7.58 5.96
N ILE A 121 0.41 7.48 4.68
CA ILE A 121 1.81 7.49 4.25
C ILE A 121 2.42 8.87 4.52
N ALA A 122 1.71 9.96 4.20
CA ALA A 122 2.14 11.32 4.49
C ALA A 122 2.33 11.53 6.00
N LEU A 123 1.36 11.11 6.82
CA LEU A 123 1.46 11.13 8.28
C LEU A 123 2.68 10.36 8.77
N THR A 124 2.90 9.13 8.27
CA THR A 124 4.05 8.31 8.67
C THR A 124 5.37 8.98 8.29
N ILE A 125 5.45 9.60 7.11
CA ILE A 125 6.67 10.31 6.68
C ILE A 125 6.96 11.49 7.60
N LEU A 126 5.95 12.27 7.99
CA LEU A 126 6.12 13.40 8.92
C LEU A 126 6.47 12.93 10.33
N ALA A 127 5.79 11.91 10.85
CA ALA A 127 6.02 11.39 12.18
C ALA A 127 7.42 10.77 12.34
N GLU A 128 7.85 9.97 11.37
CA GLU A 128 9.12 9.25 11.42
C GLU A 128 10.30 10.08 10.88
N GLY A 129 10.03 10.97 9.92
CA GLY A 129 11.03 11.84 9.30
C GLY A 129 11.28 13.14 10.08
N GLY A 130 10.28 13.63 10.80
CA GLY A 130 10.31 14.97 11.40
C GLY A 130 10.45 16.06 10.32
N ASP A 131 11.10 17.18 10.68
CA ASP A 131 11.43 18.20 9.68
C ASP A 131 12.49 17.69 8.70
N LEU A 132 12.06 17.47 7.44
CA LEU A 132 12.96 16.98 6.40
C LEU A 132 13.99 18.02 5.95
N ARG A 133 13.83 19.31 6.31
CA ARG A 133 14.79 20.39 6.01
C ARG A 133 16.07 20.25 6.83
N ARG A 134 16.03 19.50 7.95
CA ARG A 134 17.23 19.15 8.74
C ARG A 134 18.29 18.38 7.96
N PHE A 135 17.88 17.69 6.90
CA PHE A 135 18.80 17.01 6.01
C PHE A 135 19.34 18.00 4.97
N GLY A 136 20.58 18.41 5.07
CA GLY A 136 21.20 19.35 4.13
C GLY A 136 21.18 18.85 2.69
N HIS A 137 21.31 17.52 2.52
CA HIS A 137 21.33 16.87 1.20
C HIS A 137 20.47 15.60 1.18
N HIS A 138 19.83 15.31 0.06
CA HIS A 138 18.96 14.15 -0.11
C HIS A 138 19.63 12.80 0.19
N ARG A 139 20.98 12.69 0.05
CA ARG A 139 21.72 11.46 0.42
C ARG A 139 21.64 11.17 1.92
N GLN A 140 21.61 12.19 2.76
CA GLN A 140 21.45 12.01 4.21
C GLN A 140 20.05 11.44 4.52
N PHE A 141 19.01 11.95 3.86
CA PHE A 141 17.66 11.43 3.99
C PHE A 141 17.55 9.98 3.48
N LEU A 142 18.18 9.66 2.34
CA LEU A 142 18.26 8.27 1.84
C LEU A 142 18.94 7.34 2.84
N LYS A 143 20.06 7.77 3.45
CA LYS A 143 20.74 7.01 4.49
C LYS A 143 19.88 6.82 5.73
N TYR A 144 19.17 7.86 6.15
CA TYR A 144 18.22 7.80 7.25
C TYR A 144 17.06 6.82 6.98
N CYS A 145 16.60 6.70 5.75
CA CYS A 145 15.63 5.69 5.32
C CYS A 145 16.24 4.28 5.18
N GLY A 146 17.56 4.14 5.25
CA GLY A 146 18.28 2.88 4.98
C GLY A 146 18.21 2.45 3.51
N LEU A 147 18.15 3.43 2.59
CA LEU A 147 18.11 3.25 1.14
C LEU A 147 19.47 3.52 0.47
N ASP A 148 20.52 3.67 1.24
CA ASP A 148 21.90 3.73 0.77
C ASP A 148 22.43 2.33 0.41
N LEU A 149 23.44 2.30 -0.46
CA LEU A 149 24.09 1.07 -0.87
C LEU A 149 25.29 0.81 0.04
N ALA A 150 25.31 -0.34 0.66
CA ALA A 150 26.48 -0.84 1.37
C ALA A 150 27.39 -1.55 0.37
N LYS A 151 28.62 -1.06 0.25
CA LYS A 151 29.68 -1.68 -0.54
C LYS A 151 30.51 -2.57 0.38
N ASN A 152 30.62 -3.84 0.01
CA ASN A 152 31.52 -4.77 0.69
C ASN A 152 32.75 -4.94 -0.20
N GLN A 153 33.75 -4.10 0.00
CA GLN A 153 35.00 -4.09 -0.78
C GLN A 153 36.17 -4.10 0.19
N SER A 154 37.10 -5.03 0.02
CA SER A 154 38.37 -5.04 0.72
C SER A 154 39.47 -5.45 -0.25
N GLY A 155 40.45 -4.59 -0.45
CA GLY A 155 41.57 -4.82 -1.42
C GLY A 155 41.01 -5.10 -2.83
N ASN A 156 41.42 -6.21 -3.43
CA ASN A 156 40.98 -6.62 -4.76
C ASN A 156 39.58 -7.28 -4.80
N PHE A 157 38.93 -7.53 -3.64
CA PHE A 157 37.62 -8.15 -3.58
C PHE A 157 36.51 -7.12 -3.82
N ARG A 158 35.77 -7.29 -4.90
CA ARG A 158 34.55 -6.51 -5.19
C ARG A 158 33.32 -7.36 -4.91
N GLY A 159 32.76 -7.21 -3.70
CA GLY A 159 31.51 -7.86 -3.33
C GLY A 159 30.27 -7.17 -3.94
N GLN A 160 29.12 -7.85 -3.85
CA GLN A 160 27.86 -7.30 -4.35
C GLN A 160 27.42 -6.09 -3.52
N GLU A 161 27.03 -5.00 -4.21
CA GLU A 161 26.39 -3.86 -3.56
C GLU A 161 24.97 -4.24 -3.13
N LYS A 162 24.68 -4.13 -1.84
CA LYS A 162 23.36 -4.42 -1.25
C LYS A 162 22.82 -3.19 -0.56
N LEU A 163 21.49 -3.12 -0.49
CA LEU A 163 20.80 -2.08 0.28
C LEU A 163 21.20 -2.23 1.77
N SER A 164 21.68 -1.13 2.39
CA SER A 164 22.20 -1.17 3.77
C SER A 164 21.14 -1.57 4.78
N LYS A 165 19.88 -1.15 4.56
CA LYS A 165 18.74 -1.30 5.47
C LYS A 165 18.99 -0.75 6.90
N ARG A 166 20.15 -0.13 7.15
CA ARG A 166 20.50 0.54 8.40
C ARG A 166 19.81 1.90 8.42
N GLY A 167 18.71 2.03 9.12
CA GLY A 167 17.93 3.25 9.18
C GLY A 167 16.49 2.98 9.60
N ASN A 168 15.63 4.01 9.53
CA ASN A 168 14.26 3.92 9.96
C ASN A 168 13.44 2.91 9.10
N ALA A 169 13.06 1.80 9.71
CA ALA A 169 12.34 0.72 9.04
C ALA A 169 10.89 1.11 8.69
N ARG A 170 10.22 1.91 9.55
CA ARG A 170 8.84 2.35 9.32
C ARG A 170 8.76 3.31 8.14
N LEU A 171 9.69 4.28 8.10
CA LEU A 171 9.81 5.22 6.98
C LEU A 171 10.12 4.50 5.67
N ARG A 172 11.01 3.52 5.70
CA ARG A 172 11.31 2.68 4.53
C ARG A 172 10.10 1.89 4.06
N LEU A 173 9.30 1.34 4.98
CA LEU A 173 8.04 0.64 4.65
C LEU A 173 7.02 1.61 4.03
N ALA A 174 6.86 2.80 4.60
CA ALA A 174 5.97 3.83 4.05
C ALA A 174 6.35 4.20 2.61
N LEU A 175 7.63 4.41 2.34
CA LEU A 175 8.15 4.67 0.98
C LEU A 175 7.94 3.48 0.03
N PHE A 176 8.06 2.25 0.53
CA PHE A 176 7.77 1.05 -0.26
C PHE A 176 6.30 0.98 -0.66
N MET A 177 5.38 1.19 0.29
CA MET A 177 3.95 1.20 0.02
C MET A 177 3.55 2.33 -0.93
N ALA A 178 4.11 3.53 -0.76
CA ALA A 178 3.95 4.65 -1.68
C ALA A 178 4.40 4.29 -3.11
N THR A 179 5.55 3.63 -3.22
CA THR A 179 6.09 3.19 -4.52
C THR A 179 5.17 2.18 -5.21
N ILE A 180 4.64 1.20 -4.49
CA ILE A 180 3.69 0.22 -5.06
C ILE A 180 2.43 0.94 -5.57
N SER A 181 1.92 1.90 -4.80
CA SER A 181 0.75 2.68 -5.19
C SER A 181 1.04 3.56 -6.40
N ALA A 182 2.17 4.27 -6.42
CA ALA A 182 2.57 5.14 -7.52
C ALA A 182 2.77 4.38 -8.85
N VAL A 183 3.39 3.19 -8.79
CA VAL A 183 3.62 2.36 -10.01
C VAL A 183 2.32 1.85 -10.61
N ARG A 184 1.24 1.70 -9.81
CA ARG A 184 -0.09 1.31 -10.31
C ARG A 184 -0.89 2.45 -10.93
N GLN A 185 -0.57 3.70 -10.57
CA GLN A 185 -1.22 4.88 -11.14
C GLN A 185 -0.67 5.17 -12.52
N THR A 186 -1.52 5.70 -13.40
CA THR A 186 -1.13 6.12 -14.75
C THR A 186 -0.39 7.47 -14.70
N GLU A 187 0.41 7.75 -15.73
CA GLU A 187 0.96 9.09 -16.04
C GLU A 187 1.78 9.73 -14.90
N ASN A 188 2.77 8.99 -14.37
CA ASN A 188 3.71 9.57 -13.42
C ASN A 188 5.15 9.08 -13.62
N CYS A 189 6.09 9.91 -13.24
CA CYS A 189 7.52 9.67 -13.43
C CYS A 189 8.07 8.47 -12.62
N PHE A 190 7.32 7.95 -11.64
CA PHE A 190 7.70 6.78 -10.86
C PHE A 190 7.37 5.49 -11.62
N ARG A 191 6.19 5.45 -12.24
CA ARG A 191 5.78 4.34 -13.12
C ARG A 191 6.71 4.22 -14.32
N ASP A 192 7.03 5.34 -14.98
CA ASP A 192 7.96 5.33 -16.13
C ASP A 192 9.32 4.79 -15.74
N LYS A 193 9.84 5.22 -14.57
CA LYS A 193 11.09 4.69 -14.07
C LYS A 193 11.01 3.19 -13.82
N PHE A 194 9.93 2.69 -13.24
CA PHE A 194 9.73 1.27 -13.00
C PHE A 194 9.73 0.48 -14.31
N HIS A 195 8.93 0.91 -15.29
CA HIS A 195 8.84 0.23 -16.59
C HIS A 195 10.17 0.26 -17.35
N ARG A 196 10.91 1.36 -17.28
CA ARG A 196 12.24 1.45 -17.88
C ARG A 196 13.22 0.42 -17.31
N TYR A 197 13.19 0.20 -16.00
CA TYR A 197 14.03 -0.82 -15.36
C TYR A 197 13.58 -2.25 -15.67
N THR A 198 12.29 -2.49 -15.83
CA THR A 198 11.74 -3.83 -16.06
C THR A 198 11.60 -4.18 -17.53
N LYS A 199 11.90 -3.26 -18.46
CA LYS A 199 11.72 -3.44 -19.91
C LYS A 199 12.44 -4.68 -20.45
N ALA A 200 13.67 -4.93 -20.01
CA ALA A 200 14.49 -6.05 -20.48
C ALA A 200 14.04 -7.42 -19.94
N ALA A 201 13.44 -7.46 -18.73
CA ALA A 201 13.00 -8.69 -18.08
C ALA A 201 11.70 -8.47 -17.31
N PRO A 202 10.54 -8.30 -18.01
CA PRO A 202 9.28 -7.88 -17.40
C PRO A 202 8.67 -8.94 -16.46
N ASN A 203 9.05 -10.21 -16.58
CA ASN A 203 8.55 -11.30 -15.74
C ASN A 203 9.49 -11.69 -14.60
N ASP A 204 10.74 -11.18 -14.60
CA ASP A 204 11.70 -11.47 -13.55
C ASP A 204 11.32 -10.77 -12.23
N ALA A 205 11.15 -11.57 -11.17
CA ALA A 205 10.82 -11.09 -9.84
C ALA A 205 11.95 -10.26 -9.21
N ASP A 206 13.20 -10.62 -9.48
CA ASP A 206 14.38 -9.91 -8.96
C ASP A 206 14.54 -8.55 -9.63
N CYS A 207 14.35 -8.48 -10.95
CA CYS A 207 14.32 -7.25 -11.70
C CYS A 207 13.24 -6.30 -11.16
N LYS A 208 12.02 -6.78 -10.95
CA LYS A 208 10.93 -6.01 -10.35
C LYS A 208 11.27 -5.52 -8.94
N ARG A 209 11.94 -6.33 -8.12
CA ARG A 209 12.38 -5.96 -6.76
C ARG A 209 13.41 -4.84 -6.78
N LYS A 210 14.42 -4.97 -7.63
CA LYS A 210 15.46 -3.94 -7.87
C LYS A 210 14.84 -2.64 -8.42
N ALA A 211 13.92 -2.74 -9.37
CA ALA A 211 13.20 -1.61 -9.94
C ALA A 211 12.40 -0.85 -8.86
N ARG A 212 11.64 -1.55 -8.00
CA ARG A 212 10.93 -0.92 -6.87
C ARG A 212 11.89 -0.17 -5.94
N THR A 213 13.02 -0.76 -5.60
CA THR A 213 14.04 -0.11 -4.76
C THR A 213 14.59 1.17 -5.41
N ALA A 214 14.85 1.14 -6.71
CA ALA A 214 15.31 2.31 -7.46
C ALA A 214 14.24 3.42 -7.52
N VAL A 215 12.95 3.04 -7.60
CA VAL A 215 11.82 3.98 -7.53
C VAL A 215 11.67 4.55 -6.13
N MET A 216 11.80 3.74 -5.06
CA MET A 216 11.80 4.22 -3.67
C MET A 216 12.86 5.30 -3.45
N ALA A 217 14.09 5.05 -3.93
CA ALA A 217 15.17 6.02 -3.82
C ALA A 217 14.90 7.31 -4.63
N LYS A 218 14.22 7.21 -5.78
CA LYS A 218 13.75 8.40 -6.52
C LYS A 218 12.68 9.14 -5.72
N MET A 219 11.69 8.43 -5.18
CA MET A 219 10.61 9.02 -4.40
C MET A 219 11.15 9.77 -3.18
N ALA A 220 12.06 9.18 -2.42
CA ALA A 220 12.70 9.85 -1.29
C ALA A 220 13.43 11.14 -1.69
N ARG A 221 14.12 11.15 -2.84
CA ARG A 221 14.75 12.38 -3.36
C ARG A 221 13.72 13.45 -3.72
N VAL A 222 12.62 13.05 -4.36
CA VAL A 222 11.53 13.97 -4.75
C VAL A 222 10.89 14.54 -3.50
N ILE A 223 10.55 13.72 -2.51
CA ILE A 223 10.00 14.17 -1.23
C ILE A 223 10.91 15.22 -0.58
N HIS A 224 12.20 14.92 -0.42
CA HIS A 224 13.15 15.84 0.17
C HIS A 224 13.26 17.16 -0.61
N ALA A 225 13.31 17.09 -1.93
CA ALA A 225 13.39 18.29 -2.79
C ALA A 225 12.15 19.17 -2.66
N LEU A 226 10.94 18.59 -2.74
CA LEU A 226 9.68 19.33 -2.68
C LEU A 226 9.44 19.96 -1.30
N VAL A 227 9.73 19.24 -0.21
CA VAL A 227 9.62 19.81 1.13
C VAL A 227 10.64 20.93 1.33
N LYS A 228 11.88 20.75 0.86
CA LYS A 228 12.92 21.79 0.96
C LYS A 228 12.58 23.06 0.17
N SER A 229 12.02 22.92 -1.04
CA SER A 229 11.57 24.06 -1.87
C SER A 229 10.18 24.57 -1.48
N SER A 230 9.48 23.86 -0.59
CA SER A 230 8.08 24.19 -0.22
C SER A 230 7.13 24.25 -1.40
N THR A 231 7.33 23.43 -2.44
CA THR A 231 6.52 23.38 -3.67
C THR A 231 5.75 22.05 -3.78
N PRO A 232 4.50 22.06 -4.27
CA PRO A 232 3.77 20.81 -4.53
C PRO A 232 4.38 20.05 -5.71
N TYR A 233 4.06 18.77 -5.79
CA TYR A 233 4.45 17.94 -6.94
C TYR A 233 3.66 18.36 -8.17
N GLN A 234 4.35 18.55 -9.29
CA GLN A 234 3.76 18.79 -10.60
C GLN A 234 4.17 17.65 -11.53
N SER A 235 3.19 17.02 -12.17
CA SER A 235 3.45 16.04 -13.20
C SER A 235 3.93 16.75 -14.47
N TYR A 236 5.01 16.29 -15.08
CA TYR A 236 5.46 16.86 -16.35
C TYR A 236 4.49 16.62 -17.51
N PHE A 237 3.52 15.71 -17.35
CA PHE A 237 2.41 15.52 -18.28
C PHE A 237 1.42 16.69 -18.28
N GLU A 238 1.35 17.48 -17.21
CA GLU A 238 0.47 18.64 -17.08
C GLU A 238 1.10 19.94 -17.64
N VAL A 239 2.43 19.95 -17.84
CA VAL A 239 3.19 21.17 -18.16
C VAL A 239 3.45 21.37 -19.66
N SER A 240 3.06 20.44 -20.54
CA SER A 240 3.40 20.50 -21.96
C SER A 240 2.21 20.84 -22.87
N PRO A 241 1.98 22.12 -23.22
CA PRO A 241 1.18 22.48 -24.39
C PRO A 241 1.95 22.34 -25.71
N SER A 242 3.24 22.02 -25.70
CA SER A 242 4.08 21.87 -26.90
C SER A 242 5.10 20.74 -26.75
N GLY A 243 4.89 19.72 -27.49
CA GLY A 243 5.56 18.51 -27.95
C GLY A 243 7.07 18.27 -27.76
N SER A 244 7.72 18.78 -26.75
CA SER A 244 9.10 18.45 -26.41
C SER A 244 9.18 17.82 -25.01
N ILE A 245 9.69 16.59 -24.96
CA ILE A 245 9.86 15.78 -23.73
C ILE A 245 10.94 16.46 -22.86
N PRO A 246 10.60 17.13 -21.75
CA PRO A 246 11.62 17.62 -20.84
C PRO A 246 12.11 16.44 -19.97
N HIS A 247 13.40 16.17 -20.01
CA HIS A 247 14.05 15.35 -19.00
C HIS A 247 13.72 15.88 -17.60
N CYS A 248 13.32 15.00 -16.66
CA CYS A 248 13.19 15.28 -15.23
C CYS A 248 14.55 15.77 -14.68
N ARG A 249 14.90 17.01 -14.88
CA ARG A 249 15.97 17.70 -14.13
C ARG A 249 15.34 18.27 -12.89
N ALA A 250 15.80 17.84 -11.71
CA ALA A 250 15.61 18.62 -10.51
C ALA A 250 16.22 20.00 -10.77
N VAL A 251 15.37 21.02 -10.82
CA VAL A 251 15.82 22.41 -10.86
C VAL A 251 16.56 22.66 -9.55
N GLY A 252 17.86 22.88 -9.61
CA GLY A 252 18.66 23.26 -8.46
C GLY A 252 19.92 22.44 -8.26
N ALA A 253 20.85 22.48 -9.22
CA ALA A 253 22.27 22.30 -8.96
C ALA A 253 23.04 23.26 -9.87
N ASN A 254 23.14 24.52 -9.42
CA ASN A 254 24.22 25.39 -9.88
C ASN A 254 25.54 24.69 -9.58
N ARG A 255 26.18 24.22 -10.62
CA ARG A 255 27.64 24.02 -10.63
C ARG A 255 28.24 25.40 -10.91
N THR A 256 28.81 26.02 -9.91
CA THR A 256 29.86 27.02 -10.06
C THR A 256 31.22 26.31 -9.98
N PRO A 257 32.22 26.81 -10.70
CA PRO A 257 33.45 26.13 -11.08
C PRO A 257 34.35 25.76 -9.92
#